data_0b2e921e78b26a34786e6ff391b0e04f
#
_entry.id   0b2e921e78b26a34786e6ff391b0e04f
#
_cell.length_a   1.000
_cell.length_b   1.000
_cell.length_c   1.000
_cell.angle_alpha   90.00
_cell.angle_beta   90.00
_cell.angle_gamma   90.00
#
_symmetry.space_group_name_H-M   'P 1'
#
loop_
_entity.id
_entity.type
_entity.pdbx_description
1 polymer ?
#
loop_
_entity_poly.entity_id
_entity_poly.type
_entity_poly.pdbx_seq_one_letter_code
_entity_poly.pdbx_strand_id
1 'polypeptide(L)'
;MEKITLETSKTGSDLVLETLRDLGIDTIFGYPGGAVLPLYDAIYSFEGIKHILGRHEQGCLHEAEGYAKSTGKLGVAVVTSGPGATNAITGIADAMSDSVPLLVFTGQVNRAGIGKDAFQEADIVGITMPITKYNYQVRETADIPRVITEAVHIATTGRPGPVVIDLPKDVSALETDFIYEPSVNLPSYQPTIEPNELQIKKILKQLGKAKKPVLIAGGGVSYAEAADELIALAERYQIPVVTSLLGQGTIATSHPLFLGMGGMHGSFAANIAMTETDFMISVGCRFDDRLTGNPKTFAKNAKVAHIDIDPAEIGKIIAVDIPVVGDAKKALQQLLTEPVVHLNTEKWIEKVTQDKNRVRSYDKKERVVQPQAVIERIGELTKGDAIVVTDVGQHQMWAAQYYPYQNERQLVTSGGLGTMGFGVPAAIGAKIANPDKEVVLFVGDGGFQMTNQELAILNIYKVPIKVIMLNNHSLGMVRQWQEAFYDGRTSESVFDSLPDFQLMAQAYGIKNYKFDNPETLEKDLEVITEDVPMFIEVDISRKEHVLPMVPAGKSNHEMLGVKFNA
;
A
#
# COMPACT_ATOMS: atom_id res chain seq x y z
N MET A 1 -20.06 31.55 -6.68
CA MET A 1 -19.81 30.91 -5.34
C MET A 1 -20.52 31.76 -4.30
N GLU A 2 -21.29 31.13 -3.46
CA GLU A 2 -21.98 31.79 -2.36
C GLU A 2 -20.96 32.14 -1.26
N LYS A 3 -21.15 33.36 -0.68
CA LYS A 3 -20.28 33.85 0.40
C LYS A 3 -20.98 33.66 1.73
N ILE A 4 -20.26 33.11 2.69
CA ILE A 4 -20.72 32.96 4.07
C ILE A 4 -19.93 33.94 4.93
N THR A 5 -20.60 34.87 5.57
CA THR A 5 -19.97 35.81 6.54
C THR A 5 -19.65 35.07 7.83
N LEU A 6 -18.45 35.23 8.35
CA LEU A 6 -18.01 34.65 9.62
C LEU A 6 -18.44 35.55 10.79
N GLU A 7 -18.70 34.93 11.95
CA GLU A 7 -19.01 35.69 13.17
C GLU A 7 -17.78 36.46 13.69
N THR A 8 -16.58 35.91 13.48
CA THR A 8 -15.29 36.52 13.80
C THR A 8 -14.33 36.31 12.64
N SER A 9 -13.43 37.26 12.41
CA SER A 9 -12.36 37.12 11.43
C SER A 9 -11.47 35.94 11.79
N LYS A 10 -11.04 35.16 10.76
CA LYS A 10 -10.19 33.98 10.91
C LYS A 10 -9.00 34.04 9.97
N THR A 11 -7.87 33.54 10.44
CA THR A 11 -6.70 33.35 9.57
C THR A 11 -6.91 32.17 8.61
N GLY A 12 -6.17 32.17 7.52
CA GLY A 12 -6.19 31.03 6.60
C GLY A 12 -5.76 29.71 7.29
N SER A 13 -4.87 29.80 8.27
CA SER A 13 -4.44 28.64 9.06
C SER A 13 -5.55 28.07 9.94
N ASP A 14 -6.34 28.95 10.60
CA ASP A 14 -7.52 28.52 11.36
C ASP A 14 -8.52 27.80 10.43
N LEU A 15 -8.77 28.36 9.24
CA LEU A 15 -9.67 27.77 8.26
C LEU A 15 -9.19 26.41 7.76
N VAL A 16 -7.88 26.20 7.60
CA VAL A 16 -7.32 24.87 7.28
C VAL A 16 -7.68 23.86 8.36
N LEU A 17 -7.36 24.16 9.61
CA LEU A 17 -7.54 23.23 10.73
C LEU A 17 -9.02 22.95 11.03
N GLU A 18 -9.85 23.98 11.03
CA GLU A 18 -11.29 23.83 11.23
C GLU A 18 -11.92 22.97 10.13
N THR A 19 -11.57 23.22 8.86
CA THR A 19 -12.11 22.44 7.73
C THR A 19 -11.67 20.97 7.83
N LEU A 20 -10.40 20.71 8.15
CA LEU A 20 -9.92 19.32 8.34
C LEU A 20 -10.69 18.62 9.47
N ARG A 21 -10.84 19.28 10.63
CA ARG A 21 -11.61 18.74 11.76
C ARG A 21 -13.08 18.47 11.37
N ASP A 22 -13.71 19.39 10.69
CA ASP A 22 -15.13 19.29 10.30
C ASP A 22 -15.36 18.19 9.25
N LEU A 23 -14.31 17.83 8.49
CA LEU A 23 -14.28 16.66 7.60
C LEU A 23 -13.90 15.36 8.32
N GLY A 24 -13.73 15.39 9.65
CA GLY A 24 -13.43 14.20 10.47
C GLY A 24 -11.96 13.76 10.44
N ILE A 25 -11.05 14.65 10.05
CA ILE A 25 -9.60 14.40 10.07
C ILE A 25 -9.06 14.80 11.43
N ASP A 26 -8.48 13.85 12.15
CA ASP A 26 -8.00 14.00 13.52
C ASP A 26 -6.47 13.89 13.66
N THR A 27 -5.78 13.51 12.60
CA THR A 27 -4.33 13.26 12.62
C THR A 27 -3.67 13.82 11.37
N ILE A 28 -2.58 14.55 11.55
CA ILE A 28 -1.72 15.06 10.48
C ILE A 28 -0.26 14.72 10.76
N PHE A 29 0.48 14.42 9.71
CA PHE A 29 1.92 14.15 9.76
C PHE A 29 2.66 15.33 9.13
N GLY A 30 3.82 15.72 9.64
CA GLY A 30 4.46 16.84 8.99
C GLY A 30 5.79 17.27 9.59
N TYR A 31 6.41 18.20 8.88
CA TYR A 31 7.68 18.81 9.28
C TYR A 31 7.62 20.32 9.09
N PRO A 32 7.87 21.13 10.13
CA PRO A 32 7.78 22.58 10.08
C PRO A 32 8.89 23.20 9.23
N GLY A 33 8.60 24.40 8.69
CA GLY A 33 9.56 25.24 8.00
C GLY A 33 8.99 26.62 7.72
N GLY A 34 9.79 27.51 7.19
CA GLY A 34 9.49 28.94 7.11
C GLY A 34 8.17 29.31 6.43
N ALA A 35 7.77 28.57 5.39
CA ALA A 35 6.55 28.88 4.65
C ALA A 35 5.25 28.41 5.36
N VAL A 36 5.33 27.43 6.25
CA VAL A 36 4.17 26.88 6.98
C VAL A 36 4.11 27.35 8.44
N LEU A 37 4.95 28.28 8.86
CA LEU A 37 4.93 28.79 10.24
C LEU A 37 3.56 29.31 10.69
N PRO A 38 2.76 30.03 9.86
CA PRO A 38 1.43 30.43 10.29
C PRO A 38 0.53 29.25 10.64
N LEU A 39 0.61 28.14 9.87
CA LEU A 39 -0.15 26.92 10.15
C LEU A 39 0.34 26.22 11.42
N TYR A 40 1.66 26.17 11.65
CA TYR A 40 2.22 25.57 12.86
C TYR A 40 1.95 26.40 14.12
N ASP A 41 1.83 27.72 13.99
CA ASP A 41 1.37 28.59 15.08
C ASP A 41 -0.08 28.29 15.46
N ALA A 42 -0.95 28.14 14.47
CA ALA A 42 -2.34 27.75 14.70
C ALA A 42 -2.45 26.33 15.32
N ILE A 43 -1.68 25.35 14.86
CA ILE A 43 -1.63 23.99 15.43
C ILE A 43 -1.31 24.00 16.93
N TYR A 44 -0.48 24.93 17.41
CA TYR A 44 -0.04 24.99 18.81
C TYR A 44 -1.21 25.05 19.81
N SER A 45 -2.27 25.76 19.46
CA SER A 45 -3.44 25.96 20.34
C SER A 45 -4.71 25.26 19.84
N PHE A 46 -4.67 24.59 18.67
CA PHE A 46 -5.86 24.00 18.09
C PHE A 46 -6.16 22.63 18.72
N GLU A 47 -7.41 22.44 19.15
CA GLU A 47 -7.89 21.18 19.70
C GLU A 47 -8.60 20.33 18.64
N GLY A 48 -8.45 19.01 18.73
CA GLY A 48 -9.14 18.04 17.88
C GLY A 48 -8.31 17.50 16.72
N ILE A 49 -7.10 18.04 16.48
CA ILE A 49 -6.15 17.49 15.50
C ILE A 49 -4.82 17.18 16.21
N LYS A 50 -4.38 15.94 16.08
CA LYS A 50 -3.07 15.47 16.55
C LYS A 50 -2.03 15.66 15.46
N HIS A 51 -0.96 16.38 15.75
CA HIS A 51 0.19 16.49 14.85
C HIS A 51 1.28 15.51 15.26
N ILE A 52 1.80 14.74 14.30
CA ILE A 52 2.96 13.86 14.44
C ILE A 52 4.13 14.50 13.71
N LEU A 53 5.17 14.80 14.47
CA LEU A 53 6.39 15.40 13.93
C LEU A 53 7.33 14.31 13.41
N GLY A 54 7.44 14.15 12.09
CA GLY A 54 8.41 13.29 11.42
C GLY A 54 9.85 13.75 11.60
N ARG A 55 10.77 13.08 10.94
CA ARG A 55 12.20 13.46 10.94
C ARG A 55 12.71 13.79 9.53
N HIS A 56 11.90 13.50 8.54
CA HIS A 56 12.13 13.84 7.15
C HIS A 56 10.78 13.91 6.42
N GLU A 57 10.61 14.80 5.46
CA GLU A 57 9.34 15.01 4.77
C GLU A 57 8.87 13.75 4.01
N GLN A 58 9.78 13.00 3.40
CA GLN A 58 9.45 11.70 2.81
C GLN A 58 8.89 10.74 3.86
N GLY A 59 9.48 10.72 5.08
CA GLY A 59 8.96 9.94 6.20
C GLY A 59 7.53 10.34 6.56
N CYS A 60 7.25 11.65 6.67
CA CYS A 60 5.89 12.15 6.95
C CYS A 60 4.87 11.66 5.92
N LEU A 61 5.23 11.61 4.62
CA LEU A 61 4.34 11.11 3.58
C LEU A 61 4.08 9.60 3.75
N HIS A 62 5.12 8.81 3.99
CA HIS A 62 4.95 7.36 4.21
C HIS A 62 4.23 7.04 5.53
N GLU A 63 4.35 7.88 6.56
CA GLU A 63 3.50 7.80 7.76
C GLU A 63 2.02 8.00 7.40
N ALA A 64 1.71 9.05 6.64
CA ALA A 64 0.35 9.30 6.14
C ALA A 64 -0.16 8.16 5.24
N GLU A 65 0.71 7.55 4.42
CA GLU A 65 0.37 6.37 3.63
C GLU A 65 0.08 5.14 4.49
N GLY A 66 0.91 4.87 5.49
CA GLY A 66 0.70 3.77 6.43
C GLY A 66 -0.62 3.91 7.18
N TYR A 67 -0.97 5.14 7.61
CA TYR A 67 -2.26 5.49 8.18
C TYR A 67 -3.40 5.16 7.21
N ALA A 68 -3.30 5.64 5.97
CA ALA A 68 -4.35 5.47 4.97
C ALA A 68 -4.52 4.02 4.51
N LYS A 69 -3.43 3.31 4.22
CA LYS A 69 -3.45 1.90 3.76
C LYS A 69 -4.06 0.96 4.81
N SER A 70 -3.73 1.17 6.09
CA SER A 70 -4.20 0.30 7.17
C SER A 70 -5.64 0.56 7.61
N THR A 71 -6.21 1.75 7.32
CA THR A 71 -7.56 2.13 7.74
C THR A 71 -8.56 2.35 6.61
N GLY A 72 -8.08 2.68 5.41
CA GLY A 72 -8.91 3.19 4.32
C GLY A 72 -9.30 4.66 4.43
N LYS A 73 -8.89 5.34 5.51
CA LYS A 73 -9.13 6.77 5.72
C LYS A 73 -8.12 7.62 4.92
N LEU A 74 -8.41 8.90 4.80
CA LEU A 74 -7.50 9.87 4.19
C LEU A 74 -6.27 10.09 5.07
N GLY A 75 -5.08 9.95 4.51
CA GLY A 75 -3.84 10.40 5.15
C GLY A 75 -3.58 11.88 4.85
N VAL A 76 -3.09 12.64 5.83
CA VAL A 76 -2.82 14.07 5.66
C VAL A 76 -1.39 14.39 6.05
N ALA A 77 -0.65 15.09 5.17
CA ALA A 77 0.70 15.54 5.44
C ALA A 77 0.88 17.04 5.20
N VAL A 78 1.75 17.67 6.00
CA VAL A 78 2.09 19.10 5.89
C VAL A 78 3.61 19.25 5.81
N VAL A 79 4.10 19.87 4.75
CA VAL A 79 5.54 20.11 4.53
C VAL A 79 5.78 21.56 4.10
N THR A 80 6.99 22.08 4.34
CA THR A 80 7.33 23.44 3.94
C THR A 80 7.63 23.56 2.45
N SER A 81 7.89 24.76 1.95
CA SER A 81 8.27 25.06 0.56
C SER A 81 9.67 24.53 0.19
N GLY A 82 9.98 24.61 -1.10
CA GLY A 82 11.29 24.28 -1.63
C GLY A 82 11.72 22.85 -1.28
N PRO A 83 12.81 22.67 -0.53
CA PRO A 83 13.32 21.33 -0.22
C PRO A 83 12.32 20.47 0.57
N GLY A 84 11.47 21.04 1.40
CA GLY A 84 10.44 20.28 2.11
C GLY A 84 9.42 19.68 1.15
N ALA A 85 8.91 20.48 0.23
CA ALA A 85 7.96 20.01 -0.77
C ALA A 85 8.61 19.03 -1.77
N THR A 86 9.85 19.28 -2.20
CA THR A 86 10.57 18.36 -3.12
C THR A 86 10.92 17.03 -2.45
N ASN A 87 11.22 17.00 -1.16
CA ASN A 87 11.42 15.76 -0.40
C ASN A 87 10.14 14.91 -0.29
N ALA A 88 8.96 15.52 -0.39
CA ALA A 88 7.67 14.82 -0.35
C ALA A 88 7.32 14.07 -1.65
N ILE A 89 8.00 14.36 -2.76
CA ILE A 89 7.66 13.86 -4.11
C ILE A 89 7.63 12.34 -4.18
N THR A 90 8.59 11.66 -3.56
CA THR A 90 8.61 10.19 -3.55
C THR A 90 7.36 9.61 -2.90
N GLY A 91 6.93 10.12 -1.74
CA GLY A 91 5.72 9.63 -1.07
C GLY A 91 4.45 9.95 -1.87
N ILE A 92 4.37 11.13 -2.51
CA ILE A 92 3.24 11.47 -3.39
C ILE A 92 3.17 10.49 -4.59
N ALA A 93 4.32 10.19 -5.21
CA ALA A 93 4.38 9.26 -6.34
C ALA A 93 4.03 7.81 -5.93
N ASP A 94 4.44 7.39 -4.74
CA ASP A 94 4.11 6.08 -4.16
C ASP A 94 2.60 5.97 -3.93
N ALA A 95 2.01 6.95 -3.28
CA ALA A 95 0.56 7.03 -3.06
C ALA A 95 -0.24 6.99 -4.38
N MET A 96 0.21 7.70 -5.42
CA MET A 96 -0.43 7.65 -6.74
C MET A 96 -0.34 6.27 -7.38
N SER A 97 0.82 5.63 -7.26
CA SER A 97 1.05 4.28 -7.79
C SER A 97 0.14 3.23 -7.14
N ASP A 98 -0.04 3.32 -5.82
CA ASP A 98 -0.82 2.35 -5.04
C ASP A 98 -2.28 2.77 -4.79
N SER A 99 -2.72 3.89 -5.36
CA SER A 99 -4.09 4.40 -5.20
C SER A 99 -4.42 4.74 -3.74
N VAL A 100 -3.49 5.35 -3.01
CA VAL A 100 -3.65 5.73 -1.61
C VAL A 100 -4.26 7.12 -1.50
N PRO A 101 -5.38 7.31 -0.78
CA PRO A 101 -5.95 8.63 -0.60
C PRO A 101 -5.06 9.47 0.33
N LEU A 102 -4.43 10.49 -0.21
CA LEU A 102 -3.63 11.46 0.54
C LEU A 102 -4.04 12.90 0.23
N LEU A 103 -4.00 13.75 1.25
CA LEU A 103 -4.05 15.19 1.13
C LEU A 103 -2.71 15.76 1.62
N VAL A 104 -1.99 16.43 0.74
CA VAL A 104 -0.67 16.98 1.04
C VAL A 104 -0.71 18.49 0.95
N PHE A 105 -0.41 19.17 2.04
CA PHE A 105 -0.19 20.60 2.06
C PHE A 105 1.29 20.90 1.88
N THR A 106 1.63 21.59 0.81
CA THR A 106 2.97 22.13 0.60
C THR A 106 2.95 23.63 0.89
N GLY A 107 3.82 24.09 1.76
CA GLY A 107 4.02 25.54 1.91
C GLY A 107 4.58 26.14 0.62
N GLN A 108 4.25 27.40 0.37
CA GLN A 108 4.81 28.16 -0.75
C GLN A 108 5.26 29.54 -0.27
N VAL A 109 6.15 30.17 -0.99
CA VAL A 109 6.53 31.57 -0.76
C VAL A 109 5.31 32.47 -0.89
N ASN A 110 5.38 33.71 -0.38
CA ASN A 110 4.29 34.68 -0.54
C ASN A 110 3.95 34.85 -2.03
N ARG A 111 2.64 35.03 -2.33
CA ARG A 111 2.14 35.19 -3.73
C ARG A 111 2.94 36.19 -4.57
N ALA A 112 3.39 37.29 -3.95
CA ALA A 112 4.21 38.31 -4.62
C ALA A 112 5.62 37.82 -5.04
N GLY A 113 6.12 36.74 -4.44
CA GLY A 113 7.42 36.13 -4.72
C GLY A 113 7.38 35.02 -5.77
N ILE A 114 6.21 34.45 -6.04
CA ILE A 114 6.06 33.30 -6.95
C ILE A 114 6.49 33.69 -8.37
N GLY A 115 7.32 32.84 -8.99
CA GLY A 115 7.91 33.06 -10.31
C GLY A 115 9.05 34.08 -10.34
N LYS A 116 9.67 34.36 -9.18
CA LYS A 116 10.77 35.34 -9.04
C LYS A 116 12.03 34.76 -8.40
N ASP A 117 12.16 33.45 -8.39
CA ASP A 117 13.30 32.75 -7.78
C ASP A 117 13.52 33.13 -6.30
N ALA A 118 12.41 33.28 -5.56
CA ALA A 118 12.47 33.59 -4.14
C ALA A 118 13.12 32.43 -3.34
N PHE A 119 13.72 32.76 -2.19
CA PHE A 119 14.34 31.74 -1.34
C PHE A 119 13.38 30.61 -0.97
N GLN A 120 13.78 29.38 -1.26
CA GLN A 120 12.96 28.16 -1.09
C GLN A 120 11.67 28.14 -1.95
N GLU A 121 11.64 28.82 -3.06
CA GLU A 121 10.60 28.65 -4.06
C GLU A 121 10.86 27.39 -4.90
N ALA A 122 9.79 26.65 -5.21
CA ALA A 122 9.78 25.58 -6.21
C ALA A 122 8.40 25.53 -6.86
N ASP A 123 8.34 25.20 -8.17
CA ASP A 123 7.09 24.98 -8.89
C ASP A 123 6.49 23.60 -8.54
N ILE A 124 5.91 23.51 -7.36
CA ILE A 124 5.35 22.25 -6.85
C ILE A 124 4.12 21.83 -7.65
N VAL A 125 3.33 22.75 -8.14
CA VAL A 125 2.19 22.43 -9.02
C VAL A 125 2.67 21.73 -10.29
N GLY A 126 3.69 22.27 -10.94
CA GLY A 126 4.31 21.64 -12.13
C GLY A 126 4.93 20.27 -11.83
N ILE A 127 5.69 20.16 -10.73
CA ILE A 127 6.37 18.91 -10.33
C ILE A 127 5.35 17.81 -9.97
N THR A 128 4.25 18.14 -9.31
CA THR A 128 3.28 17.14 -8.81
C THR A 128 2.20 16.79 -9.83
N MET A 129 2.06 17.52 -10.91
CA MET A 129 1.02 17.30 -11.93
C MET A 129 0.95 15.84 -12.43
N PRO A 130 2.05 15.16 -12.78
CA PRO A 130 2.00 13.79 -13.31
C PRO A 130 1.82 12.70 -12.23
N ILE A 131 1.94 13.05 -10.94
CA ILE A 131 1.93 12.10 -9.82
C ILE A 131 0.80 12.34 -8.82
N THR A 132 -0.22 13.12 -9.21
CA THR A 132 -1.40 13.41 -8.37
C THR A 132 -2.68 13.27 -9.18
N LYS A 133 -3.79 13.04 -8.50
CA LYS A 133 -5.11 13.15 -9.11
C LYS A 133 -5.47 14.60 -9.43
N TYR A 134 -5.04 15.48 -8.54
CA TYR A 134 -5.26 16.93 -8.65
C TYR A 134 -4.23 17.68 -7.81
N ASN A 135 -3.86 18.87 -8.23
CA ASN A 135 -3.10 19.81 -7.44
C ASN A 135 -3.65 21.22 -7.61
N TYR A 136 -3.54 22.02 -6.58
CA TYR A 136 -4.10 23.37 -6.58
C TYR A 136 -3.26 24.33 -5.73
N GLN A 137 -2.91 25.49 -6.30
CA GLN A 137 -2.30 26.58 -5.54
C GLN A 137 -3.37 27.56 -5.08
N VAL A 138 -3.53 27.71 -3.76
CA VAL A 138 -4.54 28.60 -3.18
C VAL A 138 -4.16 30.06 -3.36
N ARG A 139 -5.07 30.88 -3.84
CA ARG A 139 -4.81 32.29 -4.12
C ARG A 139 -5.52 33.26 -3.18
N GLU A 140 -6.60 32.84 -2.56
CA GLU A 140 -7.41 33.64 -1.64
C GLU A 140 -7.69 32.88 -0.34
N THR A 141 -7.55 33.56 0.80
CA THR A 141 -7.80 32.97 2.12
C THR A 141 -9.22 32.44 2.26
N ALA A 142 -10.21 33.19 1.74
CA ALA A 142 -11.61 32.79 1.79
C ALA A 142 -11.94 31.51 0.99
N ASP A 143 -11.04 31.06 0.10
CA ASP A 143 -11.22 29.88 -0.75
C ASP A 143 -10.75 28.57 -0.10
N ILE A 144 -10.02 28.66 0.99
CA ILE A 144 -9.39 27.51 1.66
C ILE A 144 -10.41 26.39 1.98
N PRO A 145 -11.55 26.64 2.65
CA PRO A 145 -12.48 25.58 3.01
C PRO A 145 -13.06 24.85 1.79
N ARG A 146 -13.38 25.58 0.72
CA ARG A 146 -13.87 24.99 -0.52
C ARG A 146 -12.82 24.10 -1.18
N VAL A 147 -11.59 24.62 -1.32
CA VAL A 147 -10.48 23.88 -1.95
C VAL A 147 -10.17 22.60 -1.19
N ILE A 148 -10.15 22.64 0.14
CA ILE A 148 -9.91 21.43 0.97
C ILE A 148 -11.06 20.43 0.78
N THR A 149 -12.30 20.88 0.81
CA THR A 149 -13.47 20.01 0.64
C THR A 149 -13.47 19.30 -0.73
N GLU A 150 -13.19 20.05 -1.80
CA GLU A 150 -13.04 19.48 -3.15
C GLU A 150 -11.84 18.52 -3.24
N ALA A 151 -10.70 18.86 -2.62
CA ALA A 151 -9.49 18.03 -2.60
C ALA A 151 -9.75 16.69 -1.90
N VAL A 152 -10.40 16.70 -0.73
CA VAL A 152 -10.78 15.47 0.00
C VAL A 152 -11.71 14.62 -0.85
N HIS A 153 -12.71 15.22 -1.48
CA HIS A 153 -13.62 14.50 -2.38
C HIS A 153 -12.86 13.83 -3.55
N ILE A 154 -11.95 14.55 -4.20
CA ILE A 154 -11.16 14.00 -5.30
C ILE A 154 -10.24 12.87 -4.81
N ALA A 155 -9.59 13.06 -3.66
CA ALA A 155 -8.64 12.07 -3.12
C ALA A 155 -9.33 10.73 -2.77
N THR A 156 -10.58 10.78 -2.28
CA THR A 156 -11.28 9.64 -1.69
C THR A 156 -12.32 8.98 -2.60
N THR A 157 -12.69 9.59 -3.73
CA THR A 157 -13.71 9.05 -4.63
C THR A 157 -13.14 8.56 -5.96
N GLY A 158 -13.88 7.71 -6.66
CA GLY A 158 -13.36 6.99 -7.83
C GLY A 158 -12.17 6.11 -7.44
N ARG A 159 -11.14 6.04 -8.27
CA ARG A 159 -9.85 5.47 -7.85
C ARG A 159 -9.20 6.42 -6.86
N PRO A 160 -8.95 6.03 -5.59
CA PRO A 160 -8.30 6.90 -4.62
C PRO A 160 -6.90 7.34 -5.07
N GLY A 161 -6.39 8.42 -4.50
CA GLY A 161 -5.03 8.88 -4.81
C GLY A 161 -4.71 10.24 -4.20
N PRO A 162 -3.45 10.71 -4.31
CA PRO A 162 -3.00 11.93 -3.69
C PRO A 162 -3.54 13.18 -4.38
N VAL A 163 -3.82 14.20 -3.55
CA VAL A 163 -4.10 15.58 -3.97
C VAL A 163 -3.15 16.50 -3.22
N VAL A 164 -2.58 17.47 -3.91
CA VAL A 164 -1.67 18.46 -3.35
C VAL A 164 -2.32 19.84 -3.33
N ILE A 165 -2.28 20.48 -2.16
CA ILE A 165 -2.66 21.89 -1.98
C ILE A 165 -1.38 22.68 -1.71
N ASP A 166 -0.97 23.49 -2.67
CA ASP A 166 0.14 24.43 -2.54
C ASP A 166 -0.37 25.72 -1.90
N LEU A 167 0.10 26.00 -0.66
CA LEU A 167 -0.45 27.03 0.22
C LEU A 167 0.57 28.16 0.42
N PRO A 168 0.41 29.31 -0.28
CA PRO A 168 1.27 30.46 -0.06
C PRO A 168 1.20 30.99 1.37
N LYS A 169 2.36 31.35 1.93
CA LYS A 169 2.50 31.77 3.32
C LYS A 169 1.58 32.95 3.67
N ASP A 170 1.47 33.94 2.81
CA ASP A 170 0.59 35.09 3.03
C ASP A 170 -0.88 34.72 3.01
N VAL A 171 -1.30 33.72 2.20
CA VAL A 171 -2.68 33.23 2.17
C VAL A 171 -3.03 32.53 3.49
N SER A 172 -2.11 31.75 4.06
CA SER A 172 -2.32 31.08 5.34
C SER A 172 -2.31 32.04 6.53
N ALA A 173 -1.59 33.16 6.44
CA ALA A 173 -1.46 34.15 7.51
C ALA A 173 -2.53 35.25 7.50
N LEU A 174 -3.10 35.58 6.34
CA LEU A 174 -4.10 36.64 6.20
C LEU A 174 -5.44 36.25 6.86
N GLU A 175 -6.08 37.25 7.44
CA GLU A 175 -7.42 37.13 8.00
C GLU A 175 -8.49 37.41 6.94
N THR A 176 -9.65 36.78 7.12
CA THR A 176 -10.86 37.03 6.33
C THR A 176 -12.10 37.01 7.22
N ASP A 177 -13.11 37.81 6.87
CA ASP A 177 -14.39 37.88 7.53
C ASP A 177 -15.51 37.12 6.79
N PHE A 178 -15.16 36.46 5.70
CA PHE A 178 -16.04 35.56 4.96
C PHE A 178 -15.28 34.38 4.36
N ILE A 179 -16.03 33.33 4.01
CA ILE A 179 -15.54 32.17 3.23
C ILE A 179 -16.45 31.92 2.02
N TYR A 180 -15.94 31.26 1.00
CA TYR A 180 -16.79 30.65 -0.01
C TYR A 180 -17.34 29.32 0.53
N GLU A 181 -18.62 29.04 0.22
CA GLU A 181 -19.30 27.83 0.69
C GLU A 181 -18.49 26.58 0.37
N PRO A 182 -18.17 25.73 1.37
CA PRO A 182 -17.39 24.51 1.19
C PRO A 182 -18.25 23.38 0.61
N SER A 183 -18.75 23.58 -0.62
CA SER A 183 -19.55 22.59 -1.35
C SER A 183 -18.75 21.99 -2.50
N VAL A 184 -18.99 20.69 -2.77
CA VAL A 184 -18.38 20.01 -3.92
C VAL A 184 -19.19 20.32 -5.18
N ASN A 185 -18.60 21.10 -6.08
CA ASN A 185 -19.18 21.41 -7.38
C ASN A 185 -18.15 21.17 -8.49
N LEU A 186 -17.97 19.93 -8.89
CA LEU A 186 -16.98 19.48 -9.86
C LEU A 186 -17.66 18.79 -11.06
N PRO A 187 -18.27 19.53 -12.00
CA PRO A 187 -19.00 18.94 -13.14
C PRO A 187 -18.12 18.05 -14.03
N SER A 188 -16.81 18.32 -14.08
CA SER A 188 -15.84 17.55 -14.88
C SER A 188 -15.30 16.30 -14.16
N TYR A 189 -15.62 16.10 -12.87
CA TYR A 189 -15.16 14.95 -12.09
C TYR A 189 -16.36 14.21 -11.51
N GLN A 190 -16.78 13.18 -12.23
CA GLN A 190 -17.92 12.33 -11.84
C GLN A 190 -17.55 10.86 -12.05
N PRO A 191 -16.91 10.20 -11.06
CA PRO A 191 -16.55 8.81 -11.18
C PRO A 191 -17.79 7.92 -11.33
N THR A 192 -17.67 6.90 -12.17
CA THR A 192 -18.75 5.91 -12.38
C THR A 192 -18.72 4.91 -11.20
N ILE A 193 -19.71 5.00 -10.34
CA ILE A 193 -19.83 4.13 -9.17
C ILE A 193 -20.73 2.92 -9.46
N GLU A 194 -21.86 3.15 -10.15
CA GLU A 194 -22.84 2.10 -10.45
C GLU A 194 -22.38 1.25 -11.65
N PRO A 195 -22.15 -0.07 -11.47
CA PRO A 195 -21.78 -0.95 -12.56
C PRO A 195 -22.96 -1.18 -13.53
N ASN A 196 -22.63 -1.42 -14.79
CA ASN A 196 -23.64 -1.66 -15.81
C ASN A 196 -24.24 -3.06 -15.69
N GLU A 197 -25.56 -3.15 -15.43
CA GLU A 197 -26.27 -4.42 -15.24
C GLU A 197 -26.14 -5.41 -16.41
N LEU A 198 -26.11 -4.91 -17.66
CA LEU A 198 -25.96 -5.79 -18.84
C LEU A 198 -24.60 -6.45 -18.87
N GLN A 199 -23.55 -5.76 -18.38
CA GLN A 199 -22.22 -6.34 -18.28
C GLN A 199 -22.15 -7.37 -17.14
N ILE A 200 -22.79 -7.10 -16.00
CA ILE A 200 -22.95 -8.07 -14.90
C ILE A 200 -23.63 -9.35 -15.39
N LYS A 201 -24.73 -9.23 -16.11
CA LYS A 201 -25.43 -10.39 -16.71
C LYS A 201 -24.56 -11.14 -17.74
N LYS A 202 -23.69 -10.45 -18.49
CA LYS A 202 -22.72 -11.10 -19.38
C LYS A 202 -21.67 -11.92 -18.62
N ILE A 203 -21.20 -11.42 -17.46
CA ILE A 203 -20.29 -12.20 -16.60
C ILE A 203 -20.94 -13.52 -16.21
N LEU A 204 -22.15 -13.51 -15.66
CA LEU A 204 -22.85 -14.74 -15.25
C LEU A 204 -23.14 -15.68 -16.42
N LYS A 205 -23.54 -15.12 -17.56
CA LYS A 205 -23.73 -15.93 -18.78
C LYS A 205 -22.44 -16.61 -19.24
N GLN A 206 -21.28 -15.94 -19.12
CA GLN A 206 -19.98 -16.52 -19.44
C GLN A 206 -19.55 -17.52 -18.38
N LEU A 207 -19.78 -17.20 -17.09
CA LEU A 207 -19.46 -18.07 -15.96
C LEU A 207 -20.20 -19.42 -16.09
N GLY A 208 -21.49 -19.44 -16.48
CA GLY A 208 -22.24 -20.68 -16.72
C GLY A 208 -21.71 -21.56 -17.86
N LYS A 209 -20.75 -21.06 -18.67
CA LYS A 209 -20.08 -21.83 -19.73
C LYS A 209 -18.66 -22.25 -19.34
N ALA A 210 -18.10 -21.62 -18.30
CA ALA A 210 -16.75 -21.84 -17.87
C ALA A 210 -16.57 -23.23 -17.24
N LYS A 211 -15.43 -23.84 -17.50
CA LYS A 211 -15.00 -25.10 -16.90
C LYS A 211 -13.83 -24.92 -15.93
N LYS A 212 -13.12 -23.81 -16.09
CA LYS A 212 -11.91 -23.49 -15.32
C LYS A 212 -11.92 -22.01 -14.88
N PRO A 213 -12.99 -21.53 -14.19
CA PRO A 213 -13.05 -20.14 -13.75
C PRO A 213 -12.04 -19.84 -12.67
N VAL A 214 -11.54 -18.59 -12.63
CA VAL A 214 -10.66 -18.04 -11.59
C VAL A 214 -11.10 -16.61 -11.24
N LEU A 215 -11.14 -16.29 -9.95
CA LEU A 215 -11.27 -14.94 -9.44
C LEU A 215 -9.87 -14.35 -9.16
N ILE A 216 -9.62 -13.12 -9.61
CA ILE A 216 -8.43 -12.35 -9.25
C ILE A 216 -8.86 -11.18 -8.36
N ALA A 217 -8.37 -11.16 -7.11
CA ALA A 217 -8.62 -10.09 -6.17
C ALA A 217 -7.42 -9.12 -6.15
N GLY A 218 -7.64 -7.88 -6.55
CA GLY A 218 -6.66 -6.81 -6.46
C GLY A 218 -6.89 -5.91 -5.24
N GLY A 219 -6.04 -4.88 -5.06
CA GLY A 219 -6.17 -3.89 -3.99
C GLY A 219 -7.50 -3.14 -4.01
N GLY A 220 -8.15 -3.02 -5.17
CA GLY A 220 -9.46 -2.40 -5.30
C GLY A 220 -10.57 -3.10 -4.51
N VAL A 221 -10.42 -4.40 -4.21
CA VAL A 221 -11.36 -5.12 -3.31
C VAL A 221 -11.28 -4.54 -1.90
N SER A 222 -10.06 -4.35 -1.38
CA SER A 222 -9.86 -3.74 -0.04
C SER A 222 -10.28 -2.28 0.00
N TYR A 223 -10.04 -1.50 -1.07
CA TYR A 223 -10.47 -0.11 -1.13
C TYR A 223 -11.99 0.03 -1.14
N ALA A 224 -12.70 -0.89 -1.78
CA ALA A 224 -14.17 -0.95 -1.80
C ALA A 224 -14.78 -1.64 -0.58
N GLU A 225 -13.96 -2.16 0.35
CA GLU A 225 -14.43 -2.99 1.50
C GLU A 225 -15.34 -4.14 1.04
N ALA A 226 -14.89 -4.88 0.04
CA ALA A 226 -15.68 -5.86 -0.71
C ALA A 226 -15.20 -7.31 -0.51
N ALA A 227 -14.40 -7.56 0.53
CA ALA A 227 -13.86 -8.89 0.82
C ALA A 227 -14.97 -9.93 1.08
N ASP A 228 -15.98 -9.56 1.86
CA ASP A 228 -17.10 -10.46 2.18
C ASP A 228 -17.89 -10.85 0.92
N GLU A 229 -18.17 -9.90 0.04
CA GLU A 229 -18.87 -10.16 -1.21
C GLU A 229 -18.01 -10.99 -2.18
N LEU A 230 -16.68 -10.78 -2.20
CA LEU A 230 -15.76 -11.61 -2.99
C LEU A 230 -15.78 -13.06 -2.51
N ILE A 231 -15.67 -13.27 -1.19
CA ILE A 231 -15.71 -14.60 -0.57
C ILE A 231 -17.05 -15.28 -0.85
N ALA A 232 -18.17 -14.56 -0.62
CA ALA A 232 -19.49 -15.08 -0.89
C ALA A 232 -19.68 -15.51 -2.37
N LEU A 233 -19.12 -14.75 -3.33
CA LEU A 233 -19.16 -15.13 -4.75
C LEU A 233 -18.30 -16.37 -5.01
N ALA A 234 -17.10 -16.42 -4.45
CA ALA A 234 -16.19 -17.56 -4.58
C ALA A 234 -16.82 -18.85 -4.03
N GLU A 235 -17.40 -18.78 -2.84
CA GLU A 235 -18.07 -19.91 -2.17
C GLU A 235 -19.34 -20.37 -2.91
N ARG A 236 -20.18 -19.40 -3.32
CA ARG A 236 -21.43 -19.68 -4.06
C ARG A 236 -21.21 -20.52 -5.32
N TYR A 237 -20.12 -20.24 -6.03
CA TYR A 237 -19.79 -20.88 -7.28
C TYR A 237 -18.59 -21.83 -7.22
N GLN A 238 -18.00 -22.00 -6.03
CA GLN A 238 -16.78 -22.79 -5.84
C GLN A 238 -15.68 -22.37 -6.83
N ILE A 239 -15.36 -21.06 -6.89
CA ILE A 239 -14.33 -20.52 -7.79
C ILE A 239 -13.04 -20.28 -6.99
N PRO A 240 -11.89 -20.81 -7.44
CA PRO A 240 -10.62 -20.53 -6.78
C PRO A 240 -10.23 -19.06 -6.92
N VAL A 241 -9.61 -18.52 -5.87
CA VAL A 241 -9.22 -17.12 -5.76
C VAL A 241 -7.69 -16.99 -5.77
N VAL A 242 -7.19 -16.08 -6.57
CA VAL A 242 -5.81 -15.63 -6.62
C VAL A 242 -5.79 -14.16 -6.20
N THR A 243 -4.83 -13.75 -5.38
CA THR A 243 -4.67 -12.33 -5.02
C THR A 243 -3.48 -11.70 -5.77
N SER A 244 -3.56 -10.42 -6.05
CA SER A 244 -2.36 -9.62 -6.30
C SER A 244 -1.62 -9.35 -4.98
N LEU A 245 -0.44 -8.73 -5.01
CA LEU A 245 0.27 -8.32 -3.80
C LEU A 245 -0.61 -7.44 -2.90
N LEU A 246 -1.24 -6.40 -3.45
CA LEU A 246 -2.11 -5.48 -2.71
C LEU A 246 -3.51 -6.07 -2.43
N GLY A 247 -3.82 -7.23 -2.98
CA GLY A 247 -5.05 -7.98 -2.69
C GLY A 247 -4.90 -8.98 -1.53
N GLN A 248 -3.70 -9.10 -0.94
CA GLN A 248 -3.48 -10.01 0.19
C GLN A 248 -4.40 -9.66 1.38
N GLY A 249 -4.97 -10.70 1.99
CA GLY A 249 -5.91 -10.56 3.09
C GLY A 249 -7.38 -10.36 2.69
N THR A 250 -7.68 -10.10 1.40
CA THR A 250 -9.09 -10.04 0.91
C THR A 250 -9.80 -11.40 0.98
N ILE A 251 -9.04 -12.45 1.12
CA ILE A 251 -9.47 -13.80 1.48
C ILE A 251 -8.40 -14.39 2.41
N ALA A 252 -8.82 -15.05 3.47
CA ALA A 252 -7.90 -15.63 4.43
C ALA A 252 -6.98 -16.67 3.77
N THR A 253 -5.69 -16.67 4.14
CA THR A 253 -4.69 -17.62 3.62
C THR A 253 -5.09 -19.09 3.86
N SER A 254 -5.84 -19.34 4.94
CA SER A 254 -6.37 -20.66 5.30
C SER A 254 -7.60 -21.08 4.51
N HIS A 255 -8.23 -20.17 3.74
CA HIS A 255 -9.45 -20.47 3.02
C HIS A 255 -9.23 -21.55 1.95
N PRO A 256 -10.12 -22.57 1.82
CA PRO A 256 -9.92 -23.68 0.88
C PRO A 256 -9.77 -23.24 -0.58
N LEU A 257 -10.50 -22.19 -1.00
CA LEU A 257 -10.46 -21.68 -2.37
C LEU A 257 -9.29 -20.72 -2.63
N PHE A 258 -8.53 -20.30 -1.62
CA PHE A 258 -7.35 -19.45 -1.82
C PHE A 258 -6.19 -20.24 -2.42
N LEU A 259 -5.71 -19.84 -3.58
CA LEU A 259 -4.58 -20.48 -4.26
C LEU A 259 -3.23 -19.83 -3.97
N GLY A 260 -3.22 -18.66 -3.35
CA GLY A 260 -2.02 -17.85 -3.09
C GLY A 260 -1.98 -16.58 -3.92
N MET A 261 -0.90 -15.82 -3.73
CA MET A 261 -0.58 -14.65 -4.56
C MET A 261 -0.20 -15.09 -5.97
N GLY A 262 -0.63 -14.36 -6.99
CA GLY A 262 -0.21 -14.54 -8.38
C GLY A 262 0.96 -13.65 -8.77
N GLY A 263 1.61 -13.97 -9.89
CA GLY A 263 2.64 -13.16 -10.51
C GLY A 263 4.07 -13.62 -10.26
N MET A 264 5.03 -12.69 -10.36
CA MET A 264 6.48 -12.98 -10.37
C MET A 264 6.95 -13.83 -9.17
N HIS A 265 6.50 -13.50 -7.98
CA HIS A 265 6.80 -14.24 -6.75
C HIS A 265 5.56 -14.97 -6.20
N GLY A 266 4.62 -15.25 -7.11
CA GLY A 266 3.37 -15.93 -6.79
C GLY A 266 3.55 -17.42 -6.51
N SER A 267 2.52 -18.02 -5.92
CA SER A 267 2.48 -19.46 -5.69
C SER A 267 2.37 -20.23 -7.02
N PHE A 268 2.84 -21.48 -7.01
CA PHE A 268 2.71 -22.37 -8.17
C PHE A 268 1.24 -22.53 -8.57
N ALA A 269 0.36 -22.82 -7.61
CA ALA A 269 -1.05 -23.06 -7.89
C ALA A 269 -1.75 -21.84 -8.49
N ALA A 270 -1.47 -20.63 -7.95
CA ALA A 270 -2.03 -19.39 -8.47
C ALA A 270 -1.58 -19.11 -9.91
N ASN A 271 -0.29 -19.24 -10.20
CA ASN A 271 0.26 -18.98 -11.52
C ASN A 271 -0.20 -20.00 -12.58
N ILE A 272 -0.30 -21.27 -12.21
CA ILE A 272 -0.86 -22.30 -13.11
C ILE A 272 -2.35 -22.06 -13.33
N ALA A 273 -3.11 -21.74 -12.29
CA ALA A 273 -4.53 -21.46 -12.42
C ALA A 273 -4.79 -20.25 -13.34
N MET A 274 -4.03 -19.15 -13.21
CA MET A 274 -4.13 -18.01 -14.13
C MET A 274 -3.75 -18.37 -15.58
N THR A 275 -2.83 -19.30 -15.76
CA THR A 275 -2.38 -19.72 -17.10
C THR A 275 -3.39 -20.64 -17.79
N GLU A 276 -4.03 -21.56 -17.03
CA GLU A 276 -4.93 -22.58 -17.57
C GLU A 276 -6.41 -22.21 -17.56
N THR A 277 -6.77 -21.08 -16.91
CA THR A 277 -8.17 -20.64 -16.83
C THR A 277 -8.80 -20.46 -18.21
N ASP A 278 -10.10 -20.73 -18.32
CA ASP A 278 -10.91 -20.41 -19.50
C ASP A 278 -11.81 -19.19 -19.28
N PHE A 279 -12.00 -18.78 -18.02
CA PHE A 279 -12.70 -17.55 -17.66
C PHE A 279 -12.11 -16.91 -16.40
N MET A 280 -11.55 -15.74 -16.56
CA MET A 280 -10.97 -14.93 -15.51
C MET A 280 -11.93 -13.79 -15.15
N ILE A 281 -12.26 -13.65 -13.86
CA ILE A 281 -12.98 -12.49 -13.33
C ILE A 281 -12.00 -11.74 -12.43
N SER A 282 -11.55 -10.59 -12.90
CA SER A 282 -10.64 -9.71 -12.15
C SER A 282 -11.43 -8.60 -11.48
N VAL A 283 -11.18 -8.38 -10.20
CA VAL A 283 -11.84 -7.36 -9.37
C VAL A 283 -10.80 -6.43 -8.77
N GLY A 284 -10.82 -5.16 -9.18
CA GLY A 284 -9.93 -4.13 -8.67
C GLY A 284 -8.44 -4.40 -8.84
N CYS A 285 -8.04 -4.98 -9.98
CA CYS A 285 -6.66 -5.36 -10.27
C CYS A 285 -6.17 -4.74 -11.58
N ARG A 286 -5.02 -4.04 -11.56
CA ARG A 286 -4.47 -3.29 -12.69
C ARG A 286 -3.75 -4.12 -13.76
N PHE A 287 -3.50 -5.38 -13.53
CA PHE A 287 -2.71 -6.24 -14.44
C PHE A 287 -1.30 -5.72 -14.73
N ASP A 288 -0.59 -5.24 -13.71
CA ASP A 288 0.79 -4.80 -13.87
C ASP A 288 1.75 -5.92 -14.31
N ASP A 289 2.98 -5.55 -14.68
CA ASP A 289 3.98 -6.48 -15.19
C ASP A 289 4.44 -7.53 -14.16
N ARG A 290 4.31 -7.23 -12.86
CA ARG A 290 4.64 -8.17 -11.78
C ARG A 290 3.60 -9.28 -11.64
N LEU A 291 2.34 -8.98 -11.95
CA LEU A 291 1.26 -9.97 -11.99
C LEU A 291 1.22 -10.75 -13.31
N THR A 292 1.32 -10.05 -14.43
CA THR A 292 1.10 -10.64 -15.75
C THR A 292 2.32 -11.36 -16.32
N GLY A 293 3.52 -11.00 -15.88
CA GLY A 293 4.74 -11.45 -16.55
C GLY A 293 4.73 -11.02 -18.02
N ASN A 294 4.63 -11.97 -18.95
CA ASN A 294 4.50 -11.68 -20.37
C ASN A 294 3.02 -11.49 -20.77
N PRO A 295 2.56 -10.26 -21.07
CA PRO A 295 1.16 -9.99 -21.39
C PRO A 295 0.64 -10.75 -22.62
N LYS A 296 1.52 -11.14 -23.56
CA LYS A 296 1.14 -11.89 -24.77
C LYS A 296 0.74 -13.33 -24.48
N THR A 297 1.18 -13.86 -23.36
CA THR A 297 0.91 -15.26 -22.96
C THR A 297 0.02 -15.36 -21.73
N PHE A 298 -0.20 -14.25 -21.03
CA PHE A 298 -1.05 -14.18 -19.84
C PHE A 298 -2.50 -14.49 -20.22
N ALA A 299 -3.11 -15.44 -19.52
CA ALA A 299 -4.51 -15.86 -19.71
C ALA A 299 -4.92 -16.03 -21.19
N LYS A 300 -4.01 -16.49 -22.05
CA LYS A 300 -4.14 -16.50 -23.52
C LYS A 300 -5.42 -17.20 -24.03
N ASN A 301 -5.89 -18.19 -23.29
CA ASN A 301 -7.05 -19.01 -23.69
C ASN A 301 -8.32 -18.62 -22.92
N ALA A 302 -8.25 -17.62 -22.03
CA ALA A 302 -9.36 -17.20 -21.20
C ALA A 302 -10.17 -16.08 -21.86
N LYS A 303 -11.48 -16.07 -21.55
CA LYS A 303 -12.26 -14.84 -21.57
C LYS A 303 -11.97 -14.06 -20.30
N VAL A 304 -11.87 -12.73 -20.40
CA VAL A 304 -11.56 -11.87 -19.24
C VAL A 304 -12.71 -10.90 -18.97
N ALA A 305 -13.26 -10.98 -17.76
CA ALA A 305 -14.10 -9.95 -17.19
C ALA A 305 -13.24 -9.09 -16.26
N HIS A 306 -13.28 -7.78 -16.43
CA HIS A 306 -12.51 -6.84 -15.62
C HIS A 306 -13.44 -5.82 -14.96
N ILE A 307 -13.54 -5.90 -13.65
CA ILE A 307 -14.31 -4.98 -12.79
C ILE A 307 -13.30 -4.01 -12.17
N ASP A 308 -13.39 -2.74 -12.54
CA ASP A 308 -12.53 -1.70 -12.01
C ASP A 308 -13.26 -0.35 -11.93
N ILE A 309 -12.95 0.44 -10.93
CA ILE A 309 -13.51 1.78 -10.74
C ILE A 309 -12.91 2.79 -11.73
N ASP A 310 -11.69 2.53 -12.21
CA ASP A 310 -10.96 3.38 -13.14
C ASP A 310 -11.13 2.89 -14.58
N PRO A 311 -11.89 3.61 -15.44
CA PRO A 311 -12.06 3.21 -16.82
C PRO A 311 -10.75 3.17 -17.61
N ALA A 312 -9.72 3.90 -17.18
CA ALA A 312 -8.42 3.93 -17.86
C ALA A 312 -7.60 2.65 -17.66
N GLU A 313 -7.90 1.84 -16.64
CA GLU A 313 -7.23 0.54 -16.43
C GLU A 313 -7.85 -0.59 -17.25
N ILE A 314 -9.10 -0.44 -17.69
CA ILE A 314 -9.80 -1.47 -18.47
C ILE A 314 -9.15 -1.64 -19.85
N GLY A 315 -8.60 -2.84 -20.11
CA GLY A 315 -7.98 -3.15 -21.39
C GLY A 315 -6.62 -2.48 -21.65
N LYS A 316 -6.03 -1.85 -20.66
CA LYS A 316 -4.74 -1.13 -20.78
C LYS A 316 -3.56 -2.08 -21.06
N ILE A 317 -3.49 -3.22 -20.38
CA ILE A 317 -2.37 -4.17 -20.45
C ILE A 317 -2.76 -5.45 -21.19
N ILE A 318 -3.93 -6.01 -20.87
CA ILE A 318 -4.44 -7.23 -21.47
C ILE A 318 -5.80 -6.98 -22.12
N ALA A 319 -6.15 -7.78 -23.12
CA ALA A 319 -7.47 -7.68 -23.75
C ALA A 319 -8.58 -8.09 -22.78
N VAL A 320 -9.68 -7.34 -22.76
CA VAL A 320 -10.83 -7.55 -21.88
C VAL A 320 -12.07 -7.83 -22.75
N ASP A 321 -12.77 -8.95 -22.47
CA ASP A 321 -13.99 -9.34 -23.18
C ASP A 321 -15.25 -8.71 -22.56
N ILE A 322 -15.26 -8.55 -21.23
CA ILE A 322 -16.41 -8.03 -20.48
C ILE A 322 -15.90 -6.91 -19.54
N PRO A 323 -15.88 -5.65 -20.01
CA PRO A 323 -15.51 -4.51 -19.17
C PRO A 323 -16.66 -4.13 -18.24
N VAL A 324 -16.34 -3.90 -16.96
CA VAL A 324 -17.28 -3.38 -15.96
C VAL A 324 -16.63 -2.23 -15.21
N VAL A 325 -17.01 -1.00 -15.57
CA VAL A 325 -16.60 0.20 -14.83
C VAL A 325 -17.58 0.41 -13.69
N GLY A 326 -17.08 0.48 -12.46
CA GLY A 326 -17.90 0.70 -11.27
C GLY A 326 -17.20 0.24 -9.99
N ASP A 327 -17.85 0.52 -8.88
CA ASP A 327 -17.41 0.12 -7.56
C ASP A 327 -17.40 -1.41 -7.41
N ALA A 328 -16.32 -1.97 -6.85
CA ALA A 328 -16.14 -3.41 -6.74
C ALA A 328 -17.20 -4.07 -5.85
N LYS A 329 -17.55 -3.45 -4.70
CA LYS A 329 -18.57 -3.97 -3.79
C LYS A 329 -19.93 -4.03 -4.47
N LYS A 330 -20.34 -2.95 -5.13
CA LYS A 330 -21.61 -2.90 -5.85
C LYS A 330 -21.68 -3.91 -6.99
N ALA A 331 -20.57 -4.10 -7.72
CA ALA A 331 -20.51 -5.09 -8.80
C ALA A 331 -20.65 -6.53 -8.26
N LEU A 332 -19.96 -6.84 -7.17
CA LEU A 332 -20.06 -8.15 -6.52
C LEU A 332 -21.45 -8.37 -5.92
N GLN A 333 -22.06 -7.38 -5.29
CA GLN A 333 -23.43 -7.43 -4.80
C GLN A 333 -24.43 -7.70 -5.92
N GLN A 334 -24.32 -7.01 -7.06
CA GLN A 334 -25.18 -7.27 -8.22
C GLN A 334 -25.00 -8.71 -8.74
N LEU A 335 -23.76 -9.23 -8.82
CA LEU A 335 -23.51 -10.62 -9.19
C LEU A 335 -24.17 -11.62 -8.22
N LEU A 336 -24.20 -11.29 -6.93
CA LEU A 336 -24.81 -12.13 -5.91
C LEU A 336 -26.35 -12.08 -5.89
N THR A 337 -26.97 -11.01 -6.37
CA THR A 337 -28.44 -10.89 -6.45
C THR A 337 -29.03 -11.58 -7.67
N GLU A 338 -28.27 -11.80 -8.74
CA GLU A 338 -28.74 -12.47 -9.94
C GLU A 338 -28.98 -13.98 -9.72
N PRO A 339 -29.84 -14.62 -10.54
CA PRO A 339 -30.10 -16.05 -10.44
C PRO A 339 -28.83 -16.89 -10.55
N VAL A 340 -28.77 -17.96 -9.77
CA VAL A 340 -27.63 -18.89 -9.76
C VAL A 340 -27.49 -19.59 -11.10
N VAL A 341 -26.29 -19.55 -11.66
CA VAL A 341 -25.92 -20.37 -12.83
C VAL A 341 -25.26 -21.67 -12.37
N HIS A 342 -25.54 -22.76 -13.06
CA HIS A 342 -24.92 -24.04 -12.75
C HIS A 342 -23.52 -24.12 -13.36
N LEU A 343 -22.54 -24.53 -12.57
CA LEU A 343 -21.17 -24.77 -13.02
C LEU A 343 -20.87 -26.28 -13.02
N ASN A 344 -19.93 -26.68 -13.82
CA ASN A 344 -19.38 -28.05 -13.86
C ASN A 344 -17.86 -27.92 -13.74
N THR A 345 -17.39 -27.66 -12.53
CA THR A 345 -16.01 -27.25 -12.22
C THR A 345 -15.31 -28.19 -11.22
N GLU A 346 -15.92 -29.31 -10.84
CA GLU A 346 -15.39 -30.22 -9.80
C GLU A 346 -13.97 -30.69 -10.13
N LYS A 347 -13.72 -31.10 -11.39
CA LYS A 347 -12.39 -31.52 -11.84
C LYS A 347 -11.35 -30.39 -11.81
N TRP A 348 -11.83 -29.17 -12.02
CA TRP A 348 -10.96 -27.99 -11.95
C TRP A 348 -10.54 -27.71 -10.51
N ILE A 349 -11.49 -27.72 -9.58
CA ILE A 349 -11.22 -27.54 -8.15
C ILE A 349 -10.28 -28.61 -7.64
N GLU A 350 -10.55 -29.88 -7.98
CA GLU A 350 -9.66 -30.99 -7.62
C GLU A 350 -8.23 -30.75 -8.11
N LYS A 351 -8.07 -30.37 -9.39
CA LYS A 351 -6.75 -30.09 -9.97
C LYS A 351 -6.00 -28.97 -9.26
N VAL A 352 -6.64 -27.79 -9.06
CA VAL A 352 -5.94 -26.66 -8.44
C VAL A 352 -5.63 -26.91 -6.96
N THR A 353 -6.45 -27.67 -6.27
CA THR A 353 -6.19 -28.14 -4.90
C THR A 353 -5.00 -29.10 -4.87
N GLN A 354 -4.91 -30.04 -5.81
CA GLN A 354 -3.72 -30.91 -5.95
C GLN A 354 -2.48 -30.08 -6.25
N ASP A 355 -2.56 -29.09 -7.14
CA ASP A 355 -1.45 -28.19 -7.48
C ASP A 355 -0.97 -27.40 -6.25
N LYS A 356 -1.89 -26.95 -5.39
CA LYS A 356 -1.56 -26.28 -4.12
C LYS A 356 -0.83 -27.21 -3.16
N ASN A 357 -1.33 -28.44 -3.00
CA ASN A 357 -0.86 -29.37 -1.97
C ASN A 357 0.46 -30.10 -2.36
N ARG A 358 0.76 -30.22 -3.67
CA ARG A 358 1.96 -30.92 -4.13
C ARG A 358 3.25 -30.11 -4.06
N VAL A 359 3.16 -28.79 -3.82
CA VAL A 359 4.34 -27.91 -3.75
C VAL A 359 4.77 -27.75 -2.31
N ARG A 360 6.07 -27.94 -2.07
CA ARG A 360 6.70 -27.64 -0.79
C ARG A 360 6.95 -26.12 -0.70
N SER A 361 6.63 -25.52 0.43
CA SER A 361 6.85 -24.09 0.63
C SER A 361 8.35 -23.76 0.64
N TYR A 362 9.15 -24.46 1.42
CA TYR A 362 10.63 -24.36 1.45
C TYR A 362 11.25 -25.58 2.13
N ASP A 363 12.57 -25.78 1.92
CA ASP A 363 13.31 -26.83 2.62
C ASP A 363 13.81 -26.31 3.95
N LYS A 364 13.43 -26.96 5.06
CA LYS A 364 13.98 -26.63 6.38
C LYS A 364 15.47 -26.95 6.43
N LYS A 365 16.28 -25.98 6.84
CA LYS A 365 17.74 -26.09 7.03
C LYS A 365 18.06 -25.97 8.51
N GLU A 366 18.66 -26.99 9.08
CA GLU A 366 18.91 -27.09 10.54
C GLU A 366 19.94 -26.10 11.08
N ARG A 367 20.83 -25.56 10.23
CA ARG A 367 21.99 -24.78 10.68
C ARG A 367 21.95 -23.30 10.26
N VAL A 368 20.83 -22.83 9.77
CA VAL A 368 20.71 -21.47 9.21
C VAL A 368 19.36 -20.91 9.58
N VAL A 369 19.32 -19.70 10.10
CA VAL A 369 18.07 -18.98 10.29
C VAL A 369 17.47 -18.68 8.92
N GLN A 370 16.24 -19.13 8.71
CA GLN A 370 15.50 -18.97 7.46
C GLN A 370 14.45 -17.86 7.62
N PRO A 371 14.40 -16.88 6.69
CA PRO A 371 13.44 -15.79 6.76
C PRO A 371 11.98 -16.28 6.76
N GLN A 372 11.70 -17.40 6.07
CA GLN A 372 10.39 -18.03 6.04
C GLN A 372 9.95 -18.47 7.44
N ALA A 373 10.83 -19.15 8.18
CA ALA A 373 10.54 -19.62 9.53
C ALA A 373 10.33 -18.46 10.52
N VAL A 374 11.08 -17.37 10.38
CA VAL A 374 10.88 -16.13 11.16
C VAL A 374 9.47 -15.58 10.95
N ILE A 375 9.05 -15.45 9.70
CA ILE A 375 7.75 -14.85 9.33
C ILE A 375 6.60 -15.76 9.77
N GLU A 376 6.70 -17.08 9.55
CA GLU A 376 5.71 -18.07 10.03
C GLU A 376 5.57 -18.01 11.55
N ARG A 377 6.70 -17.99 12.28
CA ARG A 377 6.67 -17.92 13.75
C ARG A 377 6.04 -16.62 14.27
N ILE A 378 6.33 -15.50 13.64
CA ILE A 378 5.67 -14.21 13.96
C ILE A 378 4.18 -14.29 13.66
N GLY A 379 3.79 -14.90 12.54
CA GLY A 379 2.40 -15.17 12.21
C GLY A 379 1.67 -16.00 13.27
N GLU A 380 2.32 -17.02 13.82
CA GLU A 380 1.78 -17.82 14.93
C GLU A 380 1.61 -16.98 16.21
N LEU A 381 2.66 -16.25 16.61
CA LEU A 381 2.66 -15.42 17.81
C LEU A 381 1.62 -14.30 17.77
N THR A 382 1.40 -13.72 16.60
CA THR A 382 0.36 -12.70 16.38
C THR A 382 -1.00 -13.30 15.98
N LYS A 383 -1.12 -14.63 15.94
CA LYS A 383 -2.33 -15.36 15.52
C LYS A 383 -2.84 -14.95 14.13
N GLY A 384 -1.95 -14.47 13.27
CA GLY A 384 -2.30 -13.94 11.95
C GLY A 384 -3.12 -12.65 11.95
N ASP A 385 -3.23 -11.93 13.08
CA ASP A 385 -4.09 -10.73 13.20
C ASP A 385 -3.30 -9.41 13.23
N ALA A 386 -1.97 -9.44 13.16
CA ALA A 386 -1.20 -8.20 13.12
C ALA A 386 -1.31 -7.48 11.77
N ILE A 387 -1.18 -6.17 11.79
CA ILE A 387 -0.88 -5.39 10.59
C ILE A 387 0.59 -5.61 10.26
N VAL A 388 0.84 -6.14 9.08
CA VAL A 388 2.18 -6.42 8.57
C VAL A 388 2.60 -5.30 7.64
N VAL A 389 3.62 -4.56 8.05
CA VAL A 389 4.25 -3.55 7.21
C VAL A 389 5.53 -4.12 6.62
N THR A 390 5.81 -3.83 5.38
CA THR A 390 7.09 -4.22 4.78
C THR A 390 7.79 -3.04 4.15
N ASP A 391 9.11 -3.02 4.25
CA ASP A 391 9.94 -2.28 3.32
C ASP A 391 10.05 -3.06 1.99
N VAL A 392 10.79 -2.58 1.02
CA VAL A 392 10.89 -3.18 -0.32
C VAL A 392 12.17 -4.00 -0.48
N GLY A 393 11.99 -5.26 -0.90
CA GLY A 393 13.08 -6.20 -1.13
C GLY A 393 12.66 -7.66 -0.95
N GLN A 394 13.62 -8.55 -0.66
CA GLN A 394 13.33 -9.97 -0.45
C GLN A 394 12.38 -10.19 0.74
N HIS A 395 12.57 -9.45 1.83
CA HIS A 395 11.73 -9.50 3.03
C HIS A 395 10.26 -9.18 2.74
N GLN A 396 9.98 -8.27 1.81
CA GLN A 396 8.63 -7.96 1.34
C GLN A 396 7.95 -9.19 0.72
N MET A 397 8.67 -9.86 -0.19
CA MET A 397 8.13 -11.03 -0.87
C MET A 397 7.99 -12.23 0.06
N TRP A 398 8.95 -12.46 0.97
CA TRP A 398 8.80 -13.51 1.99
C TRP A 398 7.61 -13.23 2.91
N ALA A 399 7.41 -11.98 3.36
CA ALA A 399 6.24 -11.62 4.15
C ALA A 399 4.93 -11.87 3.38
N ALA A 400 4.88 -11.50 2.09
CA ALA A 400 3.71 -11.77 1.25
C ALA A 400 3.44 -13.26 1.01
N GLN A 401 4.49 -14.12 1.02
CA GLN A 401 4.36 -15.56 0.77
C GLN A 401 4.03 -16.37 2.05
N TYR A 402 4.57 -15.97 3.21
CA TYR A 402 4.62 -16.84 4.41
C TYR A 402 3.84 -16.32 5.61
N TYR A 403 3.44 -15.03 5.66
CA TYR A 403 2.58 -14.57 6.73
C TYR A 403 1.12 -15.02 6.50
N PRO A 404 0.42 -15.53 7.55
CA PRO A 404 -0.93 -16.07 7.41
C PRO A 404 -2.00 -14.97 7.47
N TYR A 405 -2.11 -14.15 6.41
CA TYR A 405 -3.10 -13.08 6.32
C TYR A 405 -4.54 -13.60 6.46
N GLN A 406 -5.38 -12.87 7.19
CA GLN A 406 -6.76 -13.24 7.46
C GLN A 406 -7.77 -12.16 7.06
N ASN A 407 -7.35 -10.89 7.07
CA ASN A 407 -8.23 -9.75 6.86
C ASN A 407 -7.65 -8.79 5.82
N GLU A 408 -8.52 -8.08 5.12
CA GLU A 408 -8.09 -6.99 4.24
C GLU A 408 -7.35 -5.90 5.02
N ARG A 409 -6.53 -5.10 4.33
CA ARG A 409 -5.68 -4.03 4.90
C ARG A 409 -4.62 -4.48 5.91
N GLN A 410 -4.40 -5.78 6.08
CA GLN A 410 -3.33 -6.30 6.94
C GLN A 410 -1.94 -6.08 6.34
N LEU A 411 -1.78 -6.14 5.01
CA LEU A 411 -0.50 -5.88 4.36
C LEU A 411 -0.39 -4.42 3.94
N VAL A 412 0.55 -3.70 4.55
CA VAL A 412 0.92 -2.32 4.23
C VAL A 412 2.30 -2.31 3.59
N THR A 413 2.36 -2.00 2.32
CA THR A 413 3.59 -2.11 1.52
C THR A 413 3.58 -1.13 0.35
N SER A 414 4.75 -0.73 -0.15
CA SER A 414 4.88 -0.03 -1.43
C SER A 414 4.87 -1.07 -2.55
N GLY A 415 3.73 -1.25 -3.20
CA GLY A 415 3.53 -2.31 -4.19
C GLY A 415 3.86 -1.89 -5.61
N GLY A 416 3.45 -0.71 -6.01
CA GLY A 416 3.55 -0.23 -7.39
C GLY A 416 4.84 0.53 -7.68
N LEU A 417 5.24 1.48 -6.81
CA LEU A 417 6.50 2.22 -6.97
C LEU A 417 7.70 1.42 -6.46
N GLY A 418 7.52 0.67 -5.39
CA GLY A 418 8.58 -0.16 -4.81
C GLY A 418 9.62 0.66 -4.06
N THR A 419 9.17 1.57 -3.20
CA THR A 419 10.01 2.53 -2.50
C THR A 419 10.75 1.91 -1.33
N MET A 420 12.06 1.75 -1.42
CA MET A 420 12.91 1.42 -0.28
C MET A 420 12.91 2.60 0.72
N GLY A 421 12.85 2.29 2.00
CA GLY A 421 12.67 3.27 3.08
C GLY A 421 11.21 3.57 3.45
N PHE A 422 10.24 2.93 2.77
CA PHE A 422 8.82 3.01 3.10
C PHE A 422 8.49 2.44 4.49
N GLY A 423 9.17 1.37 4.89
CA GLY A 423 8.74 0.48 5.96
C GLY A 423 8.62 1.14 7.33
N VAL A 424 9.67 1.79 7.84
CA VAL A 424 9.69 2.36 9.19
C VAL A 424 8.61 3.43 9.37
N PRO A 425 8.54 4.48 8.51
CA PRO A 425 7.51 5.50 8.65
C PRO A 425 6.10 4.96 8.43
N ALA A 426 5.88 4.06 7.47
CA ALA A 426 4.57 3.47 7.25
C ALA A 426 4.07 2.64 8.45
N ALA A 427 4.96 1.92 9.14
CA ALA A 427 4.63 1.20 10.36
C ALA A 427 4.20 2.16 11.49
N ILE A 428 4.86 3.31 11.61
CA ILE A 428 4.47 4.37 12.56
C ILE A 428 3.06 4.85 12.26
N GLY A 429 2.78 5.22 11.02
CA GLY A 429 1.45 5.67 10.59
C GLY A 429 0.37 4.61 10.82
N ALA A 430 0.64 3.36 10.48
CA ALA A 430 -0.27 2.24 10.69
C ALA A 430 -0.59 2.03 12.18
N LYS A 431 0.41 2.11 13.07
CA LYS A 431 0.20 1.96 14.52
C LYS A 431 -0.56 3.13 15.12
N ILE A 432 -0.28 4.35 14.69
CA ILE A 432 -1.02 5.55 15.15
C ILE A 432 -2.50 5.45 14.76
N ALA A 433 -2.78 4.93 13.57
CA ALA A 433 -4.13 4.72 13.06
C ALA A 433 -4.88 3.56 13.74
N ASN A 434 -4.13 2.57 14.25
CA ASN A 434 -4.67 1.33 14.84
C ASN A 434 -4.00 1.06 16.20
N PRO A 435 -4.31 1.86 17.24
CA PRO A 435 -3.62 1.77 18.53
C PRO A 435 -3.78 0.40 19.21
N ASP A 436 -4.88 -0.30 18.97
CA ASP A 436 -5.20 -1.59 19.58
C ASP A 436 -4.69 -2.81 18.81
N LYS A 437 -4.16 -2.61 17.59
CA LYS A 437 -3.62 -3.70 16.76
C LYS A 437 -2.11 -3.83 16.93
N GLU A 438 -1.61 -5.06 16.92
CA GLU A 438 -0.18 -5.30 16.74
C GLU A 438 0.26 -4.84 15.34
N VAL A 439 1.41 -4.17 15.29
CA VAL A 439 2.04 -3.78 14.04
C VAL A 439 3.45 -4.36 13.99
N VAL A 440 3.71 -5.18 12.99
CA VAL A 440 5.00 -5.80 12.74
C VAL A 440 5.56 -5.27 11.42
N LEU A 441 6.77 -4.75 11.45
CA LEU A 441 7.51 -4.32 10.27
C LEU A 441 8.57 -5.36 9.91
N PHE A 442 8.52 -5.89 8.69
CA PHE A 442 9.65 -6.60 8.10
C PHE A 442 10.46 -5.66 7.21
N VAL A 443 11.75 -5.52 7.51
CA VAL A 443 12.66 -4.61 6.81
C VAL A 443 14.00 -5.29 6.52
N GLY A 444 14.66 -4.91 5.44
CA GLY A 444 16.05 -5.32 5.15
C GLY A 444 17.04 -4.27 5.64
N ASP A 445 18.29 -4.69 5.80
CA ASP A 445 19.42 -3.85 6.20
C ASP A 445 19.61 -2.61 5.31
N GLY A 446 19.41 -2.73 3.99
CA GLY A 446 19.52 -1.61 3.06
C GLY A 446 18.37 -0.60 3.17
N GLY A 447 17.11 -1.07 3.16
CA GLY A 447 15.93 -0.19 3.26
C GLY A 447 15.84 0.52 4.59
N PHE A 448 16.17 -0.16 5.69
CA PHE A 448 16.19 0.42 7.03
C PHE A 448 17.09 1.65 7.13
N GLN A 449 18.27 1.63 6.49
CA GLN A 449 19.22 2.74 6.54
C GLN A 449 18.70 4.02 5.86
N MET A 450 17.68 3.92 5.00
CA MET A 450 17.15 5.09 4.28
C MET A 450 16.24 5.97 5.14
N THR A 451 15.57 5.40 6.16
CA THR A 451 14.60 6.12 7.00
C THR A 451 14.71 5.78 8.50
N ASN A 452 15.86 5.26 8.95
CA ASN A 452 16.07 4.89 10.35
C ASN A 452 15.92 6.05 11.34
N GLN A 453 16.06 7.31 10.91
CA GLN A 453 15.84 8.48 11.74
C GLN A 453 14.42 8.57 12.29
N GLU A 454 13.44 7.95 11.62
CA GLU A 454 12.06 7.89 12.10
C GLU A 454 11.91 7.04 13.38
N LEU A 455 12.89 6.23 13.75
CA LEU A 455 12.93 5.54 15.05
C LEU A 455 12.77 6.48 16.25
N ALA A 456 13.18 7.74 16.10
CA ALA A 456 12.99 8.76 17.13
C ALA A 456 11.52 8.92 17.54
N ILE A 457 10.59 8.73 16.61
CA ILE A 457 9.15 8.87 16.82
C ILE A 457 8.62 7.79 17.76
N LEU A 458 9.15 6.57 17.65
CA LEU A 458 8.70 5.42 18.45
C LEU A 458 8.80 5.70 19.94
N ASN A 459 9.90 6.30 20.35
CA ASN A 459 10.12 6.59 21.77
C ASN A 459 9.36 7.86 22.22
N ILE A 460 9.32 8.91 21.38
CA ILE A 460 8.67 10.19 21.71
C ILE A 460 7.16 10.03 21.87
N TYR A 461 6.51 9.34 20.92
CA TYR A 461 5.05 9.15 20.93
C TYR A 461 4.62 7.81 21.53
N LYS A 462 5.56 6.99 22.04
CA LYS A 462 5.29 5.66 22.61
C LYS A 462 4.53 4.75 21.63
N VAL A 463 5.08 4.62 20.43
CA VAL A 463 4.48 3.83 19.33
C VAL A 463 5.02 2.40 19.37
N PRO A 464 4.30 1.40 19.91
CA PRO A 464 4.80 0.05 20.13
C PRO A 464 4.73 -0.79 18.83
N ILE A 465 5.63 -0.55 17.90
CA ILE A 465 5.82 -1.40 16.71
C ILE A 465 6.98 -2.38 16.94
N LYS A 466 6.91 -3.52 16.25
CA LYS A 466 7.96 -4.55 16.22
C LYS A 466 8.71 -4.43 14.90
N VAL A 467 9.90 -3.86 14.94
CA VAL A 467 10.78 -3.76 13.76
C VAL A 467 11.61 -5.03 13.67
N ILE A 468 11.34 -5.87 12.67
CA ILE A 468 12.05 -7.13 12.43
C ILE A 468 12.95 -6.93 11.21
N MET A 469 14.23 -6.75 11.45
CA MET A 469 15.22 -6.64 10.38
C MET A 469 15.71 -8.03 9.98
N LEU A 470 15.44 -8.42 8.73
CA LEU A 470 16.03 -9.60 8.12
C LEU A 470 17.36 -9.20 7.46
N ASN A 471 18.45 -9.29 8.24
CA ASN A 471 19.76 -8.82 7.82
C ASN A 471 20.50 -9.91 7.02
N ASN A 472 20.67 -9.69 5.73
CA ASN A 472 21.43 -10.57 4.83
C ASN A 472 22.70 -9.93 4.27
N HIS A 473 23.12 -8.80 4.82
CA HIS A 473 24.31 -8.04 4.41
C HIS A 473 24.33 -7.71 2.91
N SER A 474 23.15 -7.39 2.33
CA SER A 474 23.07 -7.09 0.90
C SER A 474 21.76 -6.42 0.51
N LEU A 475 21.76 -5.70 -0.61
CA LEU A 475 20.55 -5.36 -1.35
C LEU A 475 20.02 -6.66 -2.00
N GLY A 476 19.36 -7.49 -1.17
CA GLY A 476 19.15 -8.91 -1.45
C GLY A 476 18.39 -9.19 -2.75
N MET A 477 17.38 -8.38 -3.11
CA MET A 477 16.66 -8.56 -4.37
C MET A 477 17.54 -8.19 -5.57
N VAL A 478 18.31 -7.11 -5.49
CA VAL A 478 19.25 -6.69 -6.54
C VAL A 478 20.32 -7.75 -6.73
N ARG A 479 20.93 -8.23 -5.65
CA ARG A 479 21.91 -9.32 -5.66
C ARG A 479 21.33 -10.57 -6.30
N GLN A 480 20.12 -11.02 -5.92
CA GLN A 480 19.46 -12.20 -6.49
C GLN A 480 19.31 -12.09 -8.00
N TRP A 481 18.97 -10.91 -8.52
CA TRP A 481 18.86 -10.68 -9.95
C TRP A 481 20.23 -10.67 -10.64
N GLN A 482 21.25 -10.09 -10.01
CA GLN A 482 22.62 -10.12 -10.54
C GLN A 482 23.15 -11.56 -10.60
N GLU A 483 22.90 -12.37 -9.59
CA GLU A 483 23.24 -13.78 -9.59
C GLU A 483 22.51 -14.57 -10.68
N ALA A 484 21.21 -14.29 -10.87
CA ALA A 484 20.38 -15.06 -11.81
C ALA A 484 20.56 -14.64 -13.28
N PHE A 485 20.85 -13.36 -13.56
CA PHE A 485 20.77 -12.80 -14.92
C PHE A 485 22.03 -12.07 -15.40
N TYR A 486 23.03 -11.88 -14.51
CA TYR A 486 24.26 -11.15 -14.81
C TYR A 486 25.52 -11.93 -14.42
N ASP A 487 25.49 -13.27 -14.58
CA ASP A 487 26.61 -14.18 -14.34
C ASP A 487 27.23 -14.06 -12.93
N GLY A 488 26.41 -13.73 -11.93
CA GLY A 488 26.85 -13.59 -10.55
C GLY A 488 27.72 -12.36 -10.27
N ARG A 489 27.75 -11.38 -11.16
CA ARG A 489 28.46 -10.11 -10.93
C ARG A 489 27.66 -9.21 -9.99
N THR A 490 27.86 -9.34 -8.70
CA THR A 490 27.14 -8.62 -7.64
C THR A 490 27.75 -7.25 -7.35
N SER A 491 27.77 -6.38 -8.35
CA SER A 491 28.30 -5.03 -8.20
C SER A 491 27.43 -4.18 -7.29
N GLU A 492 28.02 -3.56 -6.27
CA GLU A 492 27.40 -2.60 -5.33
C GLU A 492 26.14 -3.11 -4.60
N SER A 493 25.90 -4.41 -4.57
CA SER A 493 24.73 -5.02 -3.93
C SER A 493 25.05 -5.84 -2.70
N VAL A 494 26.32 -5.97 -2.37
CA VAL A 494 26.82 -6.69 -1.17
C VAL A 494 27.53 -5.69 -0.28
N PHE A 495 27.20 -5.68 1.00
CA PHE A 495 27.83 -4.80 1.97
C PHE A 495 29.05 -5.45 2.60
N ASP A 496 30.20 -4.80 2.49
CA ASP A 496 31.44 -5.23 3.16
C ASP A 496 31.43 -4.89 4.65
N SER A 497 30.68 -3.84 5.03
CA SER A 497 30.47 -3.42 6.41
C SER A 497 29.08 -2.80 6.57
N LEU A 498 28.48 -2.95 7.73
CA LEU A 498 27.22 -2.36 8.13
C LEU A 498 27.39 -1.61 9.46
N PRO A 499 26.55 -0.62 9.75
CA PRO A 499 26.46 -0.03 11.07
C PRO A 499 26.11 -1.10 12.12
N ASP A 500 26.47 -0.85 13.37
CA ASP A 500 25.91 -1.62 14.48
C ASP A 500 24.46 -1.17 14.73
N PHE A 501 23.53 -1.96 14.23
CA PHE A 501 22.10 -1.66 14.32
C PHE A 501 21.56 -1.76 15.75
N GLN A 502 22.20 -2.57 16.61
CA GLN A 502 21.84 -2.66 18.01
C GLN A 502 22.19 -1.37 18.75
N LEU A 503 23.41 -0.84 18.55
CA LEU A 503 23.80 0.45 19.11
C LEU A 503 22.94 1.59 18.55
N MET A 504 22.56 1.54 17.29
CA MET A 504 21.67 2.51 16.68
C MET A 504 20.29 2.51 17.35
N ALA A 505 19.65 1.37 17.50
CA ALA A 505 18.36 1.24 18.20
C ALA A 505 18.46 1.72 19.66
N GLN A 506 19.55 1.37 20.34
CA GLN A 506 19.83 1.80 21.69
C GLN A 506 19.99 3.34 21.78
N ALA A 507 20.63 3.98 20.82
CA ALA A 507 20.76 5.44 20.76
C ALA A 507 19.41 6.16 20.68
N TYR A 508 18.41 5.54 20.06
CA TYR A 508 17.02 6.02 20.05
C TYR A 508 16.21 5.60 21.28
N GLY A 509 16.81 4.88 22.24
CA GLY A 509 16.14 4.40 23.44
C GLY A 509 15.15 3.26 23.18
N ILE A 510 15.36 2.48 22.12
CA ILE A 510 14.49 1.37 21.72
C ILE A 510 15.06 0.07 22.23
N LYS A 511 14.19 -0.76 22.84
CA LYS A 511 14.53 -2.13 23.24
C LYS A 511 14.94 -2.93 22.04
N ASN A 512 16.09 -3.64 22.12
CA ASN A 512 16.65 -4.32 20.95
C ASN A 512 17.22 -5.68 21.27
N TYR A 513 17.21 -6.55 20.23
CA TYR A 513 17.70 -7.93 20.28
C TYR A 513 18.38 -8.30 18.96
N LYS A 514 19.31 -9.25 19.02
CA LYS A 514 19.92 -9.88 17.85
C LYS A 514 19.81 -11.38 17.95
N PHE A 515 19.27 -12.02 16.91
CA PHE A 515 19.06 -13.46 16.82
C PHE A 515 19.76 -14.03 15.59
N ASP A 516 20.60 -15.03 15.79
CA ASP A 516 21.40 -15.72 14.76
C ASP A 516 21.41 -17.25 14.91
N ASN A 517 20.80 -17.77 15.97
CA ASN A 517 20.79 -19.20 16.28
C ASN A 517 19.45 -19.85 15.88
N PRO A 518 19.43 -20.75 14.86
CA PRO A 518 18.20 -21.43 14.44
C PRO A 518 17.58 -22.34 15.51
N GLU A 519 18.37 -22.85 16.46
CA GLU A 519 17.90 -23.79 17.50
C GLU A 519 17.05 -23.06 18.58
N THR A 520 17.32 -21.79 18.84
CA THR A 520 16.62 -21.01 19.88
C THR A 520 15.60 -20.02 19.30
N LEU A 521 15.63 -19.81 18.00
CA LEU A 521 14.86 -18.76 17.30
C LEU A 521 13.36 -18.75 17.66
N GLU A 522 12.71 -19.91 17.69
CA GLU A 522 11.27 -20.00 18.01
C GLU A 522 10.95 -19.43 19.39
N LYS A 523 11.81 -19.68 20.38
CA LYS A 523 11.68 -19.17 21.74
C LYS A 523 12.10 -17.70 21.82
N ASP A 524 13.20 -17.34 21.16
CA ASP A 524 13.75 -15.99 21.20
C ASP A 524 12.75 -14.97 20.63
N LEU A 525 11.99 -15.34 19.60
CA LEU A 525 10.95 -14.50 19.02
C LEU A 525 9.74 -14.24 19.93
N GLU A 526 9.56 -14.98 21.03
CA GLU A 526 8.46 -14.73 21.98
C GLU A 526 8.50 -13.33 22.61
N VAL A 527 9.65 -12.64 22.55
CA VAL A 527 9.81 -11.27 23.04
C VAL A 527 8.88 -10.26 22.31
N ILE A 528 8.42 -10.58 21.10
CA ILE A 528 7.51 -9.69 20.36
C ILE A 528 6.15 -9.49 21.04
N THR A 529 5.78 -10.36 21.97
CA THR A 529 4.52 -10.28 22.72
C THR A 529 4.49 -9.13 23.74
N GLU A 530 5.62 -8.50 24.02
CA GLU A 530 5.68 -7.35 24.90
C GLU A 530 5.16 -6.07 24.19
N ASP A 531 4.26 -5.33 24.83
CA ASP A 531 3.68 -4.08 24.28
C ASP A 531 4.62 -2.87 24.46
N VAL A 532 5.77 -2.94 23.78
CA VAL A 532 6.78 -1.86 23.74
C VAL A 532 7.37 -1.73 22.34
N PRO A 533 7.88 -0.55 21.96
CA PRO A 533 8.67 -0.41 20.75
C PRO A 533 9.89 -1.33 20.81
N MET A 534 10.13 -2.08 19.75
CA MET A 534 11.19 -3.08 19.73
C MET A 534 11.87 -3.16 18.38
N PHE A 535 13.19 -3.33 18.41
CA PHE A 535 14.01 -3.61 17.23
C PHE A 535 14.66 -4.99 17.36
N ILE A 536 14.41 -5.85 16.41
CA ILE A 536 14.97 -7.21 16.37
C ILE A 536 15.73 -7.39 15.07
N GLU A 537 17.03 -7.56 15.18
CA GLU A 537 17.88 -7.95 14.07
C GLU A 537 17.96 -9.48 14.01
N VAL A 538 17.58 -10.05 12.89
CA VAL A 538 17.72 -11.48 12.62
C VAL A 538 18.75 -11.66 11.51
N ASP A 539 19.87 -12.28 11.82
CA ASP A 539 20.93 -12.58 10.85
C ASP A 539 20.52 -13.79 10.01
N ILE A 540 20.34 -13.58 8.72
CA ILE A 540 19.91 -14.60 7.77
C ILE A 540 20.97 -14.83 6.70
N SER A 541 20.94 -16.00 6.09
CA SER A 541 21.91 -16.33 5.03
C SER A 541 21.76 -15.40 3.83
N ARG A 542 22.88 -14.80 3.42
CA ARG A 542 22.96 -14.04 2.16
C ARG A 542 22.53 -14.85 0.94
N LYS A 543 22.66 -16.16 0.97
CA LYS A 543 22.33 -17.06 -0.15
C LYS A 543 20.85 -17.40 -0.26
N GLU A 544 20.01 -16.90 0.64
CA GLU A 544 18.57 -17.11 0.51
C GLU A 544 18.00 -16.31 -0.65
N HIS A 545 17.19 -16.97 -1.45
CA HIS A 545 16.46 -16.39 -2.58
C HIS A 545 14.96 -16.41 -2.34
N VAL A 546 14.25 -15.46 -2.90
CA VAL A 546 12.78 -15.51 -2.98
C VAL A 546 12.40 -16.46 -4.11
N LEU A 547 11.79 -17.57 -3.76
CA LEU A 547 11.34 -18.61 -4.68
C LEU A 547 9.93 -19.08 -4.30
N PRO A 548 9.11 -19.53 -5.27
CA PRO A 548 9.38 -19.54 -6.71
C PRO A 548 9.47 -18.13 -7.29
N MET A 549 10.07 -18.01 -8.49
CA MET A 549 10.19 -16.75 -9.21
C MET A 549 9.95 -16.95 -10.72
N VAL A 550 9.11 -16.09 -11.31
CA VAL A 550 8.98 -15.98 -12.77
C VAL A 550 9.99 -14.94 -13.26
N PRO A 551 10.95 -15.31 -14.13
CA PRO A 551 11.87 -14.32 -14.69
C PRO A 551 11.14 -13.23 -15.49
N ALA A 552 11.70 -12.01 -15.49
CA ALA A 552 11.09 -10.88 -16.19
C ALA A 552 10.83 -11.22 -17.69
N GLY A 553 9.64 -10.90 -18.15
CA GLY A 553 9.21 -11.15 -19.55
C GLY A 553 8.87 -12.61 -19.86
N LYS A 554 8.94 -13.52 -18.90
CA LYS A 554 8.51 -14.91 -19.03
C LYS A 554 7.02 -15.08 -18.70
N SER A 555 6.46 -16.20 -19.11
CA SER A 555 5.08 -16.58 -18.79
C SER A 555 4.97 -17.07 -17.35
N ASN A 556 3.84 -16.88 -16.69
CA ASN A 556 3.65 -17.23 -15.28
C ASN A 556 3.88 -18.72 -14.96
N HIS A 557 3.79 -19.63 -15.93
CA HIS A 557 4.10 -21.05 -15.73
C HIS A 557 5.61 -21.38 -15.83
N GLU A 558 6.45 -20.44 -16.29
CA GLU A 558 7.91 -20.60 -16.42
C GLU A 558 8.63 -20.23 -15.11
N MET A 559 8.17 -20.78 -13.99
CA MET A 559 8.70 -20.51 -12.66
C MET A 559 10.01 -21.22 -12.40
N LEU A 560 10.97 -20.52 -11.82
CA LEU A 560 12.20 -21.09 -11.25
C LEU A 560 11.99 -21.45 -9.77
N GLY A 561 12.68 -22.48 -9.31
CA GLY A 561 12.74 -22.83 -7.88
C GLY A 561 11.48 -23.49 -7.31
N VAL A 562 10.55 -23.96 -8.16
CA VAL A 562 9.41 -24.75 -7.68
C VAL A 562 9.90 -26.11 -7.20
N LYS A 563 9.53 -26.48 -5.96
CA LYS A 563 9.87 -27.76 -5.35
C LYS A 563 8.60 -28.54 -5.07
N PHE A 564 8.53 -29.76 -5.56
CA PHE A 564 7.41 -30.67 -5.32
C PHE A 564 7.67 -31.56 -4.13
N ASN A 565 6.62 -31.94 -3.42
CA ASN A 565 6.67 -32.98 -2.41
C ASN A 565 7.07 -34.32 -3.07
N ALA A 566 7.90 -35.09 -2.36
CA ALA A 566 8.36 -36.41 -2.83
C ALA A 566 7.21 -37.43 -2.91
#